data_64c2a9601fb707818c2bc907dd9bb9ef
#
_entry.id   64c2a9601fb707818c2bc907dd9bb9ef
#
_cell.length_a   1.000
_cell.length_b   1.000
_cell.length_c   1.000
_cell.angle_alpha   90.00
_cell.angle_beta   90.00
_cell.angle_gamma   90.00
#
_symmetry.space_group_name_H-M   'P 1'
#
loop_
_entity.id
_entity.type
_entity.pdbx_description
1 polymer ?
#
loop_
_entity_poly.entity_id
_entity_poly.type
_entity_poly.pdbx_seq_one_letter_code
_entity_poly.pdbx_strand_id
1 'polypeptide(L)'
;ALLDNGDELLLPKPDYPLWTAATSLSGATPVHYLCDEANGWMPNLEDIRARITPRTKGIVVINPNNPTGVLYSNDLLLGIVDIAREHGLVIMADEVYDKVLYDGVHHTAIASLSSDVLTLTFNSLSKSYRSCGYRAGWMIVSGDKKNAGDYIEGLNMLSNMKLCSNVPGQWA
;
A
#
# COMPACT_ATOMS: atom_id res chain seq x y z
N ALA A 1 -4.59 9.84 -8.84
CA ALA A 1 -5.48 9.10 -9.76
C ALA A 1 -6.66 8.43 -9.04
N LEU A 2 -6.52 8.04 -7.76
CA LEU A 2 -7.58 7.38 -7.01
C LEU A 2 -8.44 8.36 -6.19
N LEU A 3 -7.85 9.43 -5.70
CA LEU A 3 -8.44 10.29 -4.67
C LEU A 3 -8.80 11.65 -5.23
N ASP A 4 -9.94 12.17 -4.76
CA ASP A 4 -10.42 13.53 -4.99
C ASP A 4 -10.60 14.30 -3.68
N ASN A 5 -10.93 15.58 -3.78
CA ASN A 5 -11.22 16.40 -2.63
C ASN A 5 -12.36 15.83 -1.78
N GLY A 6 -12.10 15.62 -0.50
CA GLY A 6 -13.06 15.07 0.45
C GLY A 6 -13.04 13.55 0.56
N ASP A 7 -12.32 12.84 -0.30
CA ASP A 7 -12.05 11.40 -0.13
C ASP A 7 -11.15 11.13 1.08
N GLU A 8 -11.14 9.91 1.54
CA GLU A 8 -10.34 9.45 2.68
C GLU A 8 -9.49 8.24 2.30
N LEU A 9 -8.27 8.20 2.83
CA LEU A 9 -7.37 7.04 2.74
C LEU A 9 -6.96 6.59 4.12
N LEU A 10 -7.14 5.31 4.42
CA LEU A 10 -6.70 4.72 5.68
C LEU A 10 -5.20 4.46 5.65
N LEU A 11 -4.50 4.92 6.68
CA LEU A 11 -3.04 4.82 6.82
C LEU A 11 -2.68 4.20 8.18
N PRO A 12 -1.60 3.40 8.29
CA PRO A 12 -1.15 2.92 9.59
C PRO A 12 -0.63 4.08 10.46
N LYS A 13 -0.67 3.91 11.78
CA LYS A 13 0.00 4.81 12.73
C LYS A 13 0.74 3.96 13.77
N PRO A 14 2.10 4.03 13.78
CA PRO A 14 2.98 4.89 12.98
C PRO A 14 3.08 4.49 11.50
N ASP A 15 3.40 5.47 10.63
CA ASP A 15 3.57 5.26 9.18
C ASP A 15 4.87 5.88 8.64
N TYR A 16 5.13 5.61 7.37
CA TYR A 16 6.12 6.36 6.60
C TYR A 16 5.48 7.67 6.10
N PRO A 17 6.01 8.85 6.46
CA PRO A 17 5.34 10.15 6.28
C PRO A 17 4.94 10.48 4.83
N LEU A 18 5.55 9.82 3.83
CA LEU A 18 5.21 10.04 2.42
C LEU A 18 3.74 9.73 2.12
N TRP A 19 3.18 8.68 2.73
CA TRP A 19 1.79 8.30 2.48
C TRP A 19 0.81 9.35 2.97
N THR A 20 1.03 9.87 4.19
CA THR A 20 0.26 11.00 4.73
C THR A 20 0.39 12.25 3.84
N ALA A 21 1.63 12.58 3.44
CA ALA A 21 1.88 13.74 2.59
C ALA A 21 1.23 13.59 1.19
N ALA A 22 1.37 12.44 0.54
CA ALA A 22 0.80 12.18 -0.77
C ALA A 22 -0.74 12.23 -0.74
N THR A 23 -1.37 11.68 0.30
CA THR A 23 -2.82 11.77 0.51
C THR A 23 -3.27 13.22 0.62
N SER A 24 -2.61 14.01 1.48
CA SER A 24 -2.94 15.42 1.65
C SER A 24 -2.72 16.24 0.38
N LEU A 25 -1.64 15.99 -0.36
CA LEU A 25 -1.34 16.69 -1.61
C LEU A 25 -2.33 16.34 -2.74
N SER A 26 -3.00 15.20 -2.68
CA SER A 26 -4.08 14.85 -3.62
C SER A 26 -5.43 15.51 -3.27
N GLY A 27 -5.51 16.27 -2.18
CA GLY A 27 -6.74 16.90 -1.70
C GLY A 27 -7.59 16.01 -0.79
N ALA A 28 -7.15 14.79 -0.53
CA ALA A 28 -7.86 13.85 0.32
C ALA A 28 -7.41 13.94 1.79
N THR A 29 -8.16 13.32 2.67
CA THR A 29 -7.91 13.28 4.11
C THR A 29 -7.22 11.98 4.50
N PRO A 30 -6.00 12.03 5.10
CA PRO A 30 -5.38 10.88 5.70
C PRO A 30 -6.08 10.51 7.02
N VAL A 31 -6.57 9.29 7.14
CA VAL A 31 -7.23 8.75 8.32
C VAL A 31 -6.37 7.63 8.90
N HIS A 32 -5.78 7.85 10.07
CA HIS A 32 -4.81 6.90 10.62
C HIS A 32 -5.49 5.84 11.49
N TYR A 33 -5.25 4.57 11.18
CA TYR A 33 -5.63 3.45 12.04
C TYR A 33 -4.49 3.05 12.98
N LEU A 34 -4.84 2.50 14.13
CA LEU A 34 -3.89 2.14 15.17
C LEU A 34 -3.12 0.88 14.83
N CYS A 35 -1.77 0.98 14.89
CA CYS A 35 -0.89 -0.17 15.09
C CYS A 35 -0.51 -0.18 16.58
N ASP A 36 -1.02 -1.17 17.31
CA ASP A 36 -0.98 -1.18 18.77
C ASP A 36 0.39 -1.60 19.30
N GLU A 37 1.08 -0.70 20.01
CA GLU A 37 2.37 -0.96 20.62
C GLU A 37 2.30 -2.11 21.63
N ALA A 38 1.24 -2.17 22.42
CA ALA A 38 1.03 -3.22 23.42
C ALA A 38 0.81 -4.59 22.77
N ASN A 39 0.41 -4.63 21.50
CA ASN A 39 0.24 -5.84 20.71
C ASN A 39 1.33 -5.95 19.59
N GLY A 40 2.56 -5.56 19.90
CA GLY A 40 3.70 -5.69 18.99
C GLY A 40 3.58 -4.89 17.70
N TRP A 41 2.93 -3.74 17.73
CA TRP A 41 2.72 -2.85 16.59
C TRP A 41 1.84 -3.44 15.46
N MET A 42 1.03 -4.43 15.79
CA MET A 42 0.09 -5.00 14.81
C MET A 42 -1.09 -4.05 14.56
N PRO A 43 -1.54 -3.91 13.30
CA PRO A 43 -2.78 -3.23 12.98
C PRO A 43 -3.98 -3.78 13.78
N ASN A 44 -4.77 -2.88 14.32
CA ASN A 44 -6.01 -3.23 15.01
C ASN A 44 -7.17 -3.24 14.00
N LEU A 45 -7.71 -4.44 13.70
CA LEU A 45 -8.77 -4.61 12.69
C LEU A 45 -10.08 -3.93 13.11
N GLU A 46 -10.38 -3.87 14.40
CA GLU A 46 -11.59 -3.18 14.90
C GLU A 46 -11.45 -1.67 14.73
N ASP A 47 -10.28 -1.11 15.04
CA ASP A 47 -10.00 0.32 14.81
C ASP A 47 -10.04 0.67 13.32
N ILE A 48 -9.52 -0.21 12.43
CA ILE A 48 -9.65 -0.04 10.99
C ILE A 48 -11.12 0.07 10.59
N ARG A 49 -11.97 -0.89 11.01
CA ARG A 49 -13.40 -0.89 10.71
C ARG A 49 -14.11 0.35 11.23
N ALA A 50 -13.80 0.79 12.45
CA ALA A 50 -14.40 1.96 13.08
C ALA A 50 -14.10 3.29 12.37
N ARG A 51 -13.03 3.33 11.55
CA ARG A 51 -12.61 4.53 10.83
C ARG A 51 -13.14 4.61 9.42
N ILE A 52 -13.76 3.57 8.90
CA ILE A 52 -14.30 3.54 7.54
C ILE A 52 -15.56 4.42 7.48
N THR A 53 -15.60 5.28 6.48
CA THR A 53 -16.75 6.11 6.13
C THR A 53 -17.14 5.90 4.66
N PRO A 54 -18.28 6.43 4.18
CA PRO A 54 -18.60 6.39 2.75
C PRO A 54 -17.59 7.11 1.84
N ARG A 55 -16.71 7.92 2.41
CA ARG A 55 -15.64 8.62 1.68
C ARG A 55 -14.34 7.84 1.59
N THR A 56 -14.21 6.77 2.35
CA THR A 56 -12.99 5.95 2.35
C THR A 56 -12.86 5.22 1.02
N LYS A 57 -11.73 5.41 0.32
CA LYS A 57 -11.47 4.81 -1.00
C LYS A 57 -10.47 3.67 -0.96
N GLY A 58 -9.61 3.66 0.03
CA GLY A 58 -8.58 2.63 0.12
C GLY A 58 -7.90 2.56 1.47
N ILE A 59 -7.05 1.57 1.59
CA ILE A 59 -6.23 1.33 2.78
C ILE A 59 -4.77 1.08 2.37
N VAL A 60 -3.85 1.76 3.02
CA VAL A 60 -2.41 1.52 2.88
C VAL A 60 -1.96 0.49 3.89
N VAL A 61 -1.22 -0.50 3.42
CA VAL A 61 -0.59 -1.54 4.23
C VAL A 61 0.91 -1.49 3.97
N ILE A 62 1.71 -1.19 5.00
CA ILE A 62 3.16 -1.15 4.90
C ILE A 62 3.70 -2.42 5.59
N ASN A 63 4.18 -3.38 4.80
CA ASN A 63 4.59 -4.69 5.32
C ASN A 63 5.82 -5.27 4.60
N PRO A 64 6.96 -5.46 5.29
CA PRO A 64 7.25 -5.09 6.69
C PRO A 64 7.10 -3.59 6.95
N ASN A 65 6.63 -3.24 8.16
CA ASN A 65 6.26 -1.85 8.47
C ASN A 65 7.49 -0.96 8.67
N ASN A 66 7.40 0.26 8.18
CA ASN A 66 8.30 1.36 8.51
C ASN A 66 7.48 2.40 9.31
N PRO A 67 7.86 2.69 10.59
CA PRO A 67 9.18 2.54 11.18
C PRO A 67 9.38 1.32 12.10
N THR A 68 8.35 0.53 12.41
CA THR A 68 8.39 -0.46 13.50
C THR A 68 9.20 -1.73 13.16
N GLY A 69 9.35 -2.04 11.86
CA GLY A 69 10.02 -3.24 11.38
C GLY A 69 9.18 -4.52 11.53
N VAL A 70 7.96 -4.43 12.02
CA VAL A 70 7.11 -5.60 12.24
C VAL A 70 6.65 -6.20 10.91
N LEU A 71 6.61 -7.53 10.87
CA LEU A 71 6.04 -8.30 9.76
C LEU A 71 4.65 -8.82 10.18
N TYR A 72 3.65 -8.54 9.37
CA TYR A 72 2.27 -8.93 9.63
C TYR A 72 2.03 -10.40 9.31
N SER A 73 1.25 -11.07 10.16
CA SER A 73 0.84 -12.47 9.95
C SER A 73 -0.16 -12.58 8.79
N ASN A 74 -0.25 -13.78 8.19
CA ASN A 74 -1.22 -14.04 7.13
C ASN A 74 -2.67 -13.84 7.60
N ASP A 75 -2.99 -14.23 8.85
CA ASP A 75 -4.33 -14.05 9.40
C ASP A 75 -4.70 -12.58 9.52
N LEU A 76 -3.75 -11.73 9.94
CA LEU A 76 -3.96 -10.29 9.99
C LEU A 76 -4.14 -9.69 8.59
N LEU A 77 -3.30 -10.10 7.62
CA LEU A 77 -3.42 -9.64 6.24
C LEU A 77 -4.75 -10.08 5.61
N LEU A 78 -5.20 -11.31 5.86
CA LEU A 78 -6.53 -11.78 5.44
C LEU A 78 -7.65 -10.96 6.07
N GLY A 79 -7.55 -10.62 7.35
CA GLY A 79 -8.51 -9.73 8.01
C GLY A 79 -8.60 -8.34 7.34
N ILE A 80 -7.47 -7.78 6.89
CA ILE A 80 -7.44 -6.52 6.13
C ILE A 80 -8.07 -6.72 4.74
N VAL A 81 -7.78 -7.82 4.06
CA VAL A 81 -8.40 -8.16 2.76
C VAL A 81 -9.92 -8.28 2.90
N ASP A 82 -10.41 -8.94 3.95
CA ASP A 82 -11.84 -9.09 4.20
C ASP A 82 -12.52 -7.73 4.44
N ILE A 83 -11.89 -6.83 5.20
CA ILE A 83 -12.38 -5.46 5.38
C ILE A 83 -12.41 -4.71 4.04
N ALA A 84 -11.35 -4.81 3.25
CA ALA A 84 -11.30 -4.15 1.95
C ALA A 84 -12.38 -4.66 1.00
N ARG A 85 -12.63 -5.97 0.99
CA ARG A 85 -13.70 -6.61 0.20
C ARG A 85 -15.07 -6.13 0.64
N GLU A 86 -15.34 -6.14 1.94
CA GLU A 86 -16.64 -5.75 2.52
C GLU A 86 -17.02 -4.31 2.19
N HIS A 87 -16.05 -3.42 2.17
CA HIS A 87 -16.24 -1.99 1.97
C HIS A 87 -15.85 -1.48 0.57
N GLY A 88 -15.44 -2.36 -0.34
CA GLY A 88 -15.05 -1.99 -1.70
C GLY A 88 -13.79 -1.11 -1.76
N LEU A 89 -12.86 -1.29 -0.82
CA LEU A 89 -11.63 -0.49 -0.73
C LEU A 89 -10.53 -1.04 -1.65
N VAL A 90 -9.71 -0.13 -2.19
CA VAL A 90 -8.47 -0.49 -2.87
C VAL A 90 -7.36 -0.69 -1.82
N ILE A 91 -6.63 -1.80 -1.91
CA ILE A 91 -5.43 -2.01 -1.06
C ILE A 91 -4.22 -1.41 -1.76
N MET A 92 -3.47 -0.55 -1.06
CA MET A 92 -2.17 -0.03 -1.46
C MET A 92 -1.09 -0.67 -0.58
N ALA A 93 -0.42 -1.69 -1.11
CA ALA A 93 0.59 -2.47 -0.40
C ALA A 93 2.00 -1.93 -0.64
N ASP A 94 2.58 -1.31 0.36
CA ASP A 94 3.99 -0.90 0.36
C ASP A 94 4.84 -2.05 0.89
N GLU A 95 5.46 -2.79 -0.04
CA GLU A 95 6.23 -4.00 0.24
C GLU A 95 7.73 -3.81 -0.05
N VAL A 96 8.23 -2.56 0.03
CA VAL A 96 9.63 -2.25 -0.31
C VAL A 96 10.66 -2.96 0.56
N TYR A 97 10.26 -3.49 1.72
CA TYR A 97 11.11 -4.23 2.65
C TYR A 97 10.90 -5.77 2.59
N ASP A 98 10.22 -6.29 1.58
CA ASP A 98 9.84 -7.71 1.42
C ASP A 98 10.98 -8.72 1.59
N LYS A 99 12.23 -8.31 1.31
CA LYS A 99 13.45 -9.12 1.43
C LYS A 99 14.36 -8.71 2.59
N VAL A 100 13.96 -7.71 3.38
CA VAL A 100 14.70 -7.29 4.58
C VAL A 100 14.09 -7.99 5.78
N LEU A 101 14.38 -9.29 5.89
CA LEU A 101 13.81 -10.20 6.85
C LEU A 101 14.91 -10.82 7.70
N TYR A 102 14.59 -11.16 8.96
CA TYR A 102 15.49 -11.75 9.93
C TYR A 102 14.89 -13.05 10.48
N ASP A 103 15.72 -13.85 11.16
CA ASP A 103 15.30 -15.04 11.93
C ASP A 103 14.50 -16.09 11.13
N GLY A 104 14.71 -16.15 9.81
CA GLY A 104 14.06 -17.15 8.95
C GLY A 104 12.57 -16.94 8.69
N VAL A 105 12.01 -15.77 9.03
CA VAL A 105 10.63 -15.44 8.69
C VAL A 105 10.45 -15.20 7.19
N HIS A 106 9.25 -15.40 6.69
CA HIS A 106 8.90 -15.24 5.29
C HIS A 106 7.85 -14.14 5.11
N HIS A 107 8.06 -13.27 4.13
CA HIS A 107 7.08 -12.29 3.70
C HIS A 107 6.02 -12.96 2.83
N THR A 108 4.76 -12.60 3.06
CA THR A 108 3.65 -12.93 2.17
C THR A 108 3.13 -11.63 1.55
N ALA A 109 3.16 -11.55 0.23
CA ALA A 109 2.57 -10.42 -0.48
C ALA A 109 1.04 -10.44 -0.28
N ILE A 110 0.46 -9.35 0.19
CA ILE A 110 -1.00 -9.30 0.47
C ILE A 110 -1.82 -9.59 -0.78
N ALA A 111 -1.32 -9.19 -1.94
CA ALA A 111 -1.94 -9.46 -3.24
C ALA A 111 -2.07 -10.96 -3.58
N SER A 112 -1.27 -11.84 -2.95
CA SER A 112 -1.36 -13.29 -3.16
C SER A 112 -2.48 -13.94 -2.34
N LEU A 113 -3.05 -13.23 -1.39
CA LEU A 113 -4.09 -13.72 -0.49
C LEU A 113 -5.51 -13.52 -1.03
N SER A 114 -5.66 -12.78 -2.13
CA SER A 114 -6.96 -12.50 -2.73
C SER A 114 -6.85 -12.27 -4.23
N SER A 115 -7.81 -12.78 -4.98
CA SER A 115 -7.93 -12.56 -6.43
C SER A 115 -9.05 -11.57 -6.81
N ASP A 116 -9.84 -11.12 -5.84
CA ASP A 116 -11.06 -10.32 -6.04
C ASP A 116 -10.94 -8.88 -5.52
N VAL A 117 -10.00 -8.61 -4.61
CA VAL A 117 -9.77 -7.24 -4.10
C VAL A 117 -8.71 -6.53 -4.95
N LEU A 118 -9.04 -5.36 -5.50
CA LEU A 118 -8.08 -4.55 -6.26
C LEU A 118 -6.93 -4.15 -5.35
N THR A 119 -5.71 -4.57 -5.72
CA THR A 119 -4.50 -4.33 -4.95
C THR A 119 -3.41 -3.71 -5.82
N LEU A 120 -2.81 -2.65 -5.31
CA LEU A 120 -1.64 -1.99 -5.89
C LEU A 120 -0.44 -2.33 -5.01
N THR A 121 0.46 -3.16 -5.49
CA THR A 121 1.69 -3.51 -4.77
C THR A 121 2.84 -2.64 -5.24
N PHE A 122 3.48 -1.95 -4.32
CA PHE A 122 4.63 -1.07 -4.57
C PHE A 122 5.92 -1.72 -4.06
N ASN A 123 6.94 -1.73 -4.89
CA ASN A 123 8.26 -2.20 -4.52
C ASN A 123 9.36 -1.43 -5.26
N SER A 124 10.62 -1.59 -4.88
CA SER A 124 11.73 -0.86 -5.48
C SER A 124 13.08 -1.56 -5.32
N LEU A 125 14.05 -1.11 -6.09
CA LEU A 125 15.46 -1.52 -5.92
C LEU A 125 16.12 -0.91 -4.67
N SER A 126 15.48 0.11 -4.07
CA SER A 126 16.14 0.95 -3.05
C SER A 126 16.49 0.21 -1.77
N LYS A 127 15.63 -0.66 -1.29
CA LYS A 127 15.74 -1.30 0.03
C LYS A 127 16.24 -2.74 -0.09
N SER A 128 15.45 -3.60 -0.67
CA SER A 128 15.75 -5.03 -0.79
C SER A 128 17.05 -5.31 -1.55
N TYR A 129 17.40 -4.45 -2.50
CA TYR A 129 18.63 -4.58 -3.31
C TYR A 129 19.70 -3.55 -2.97
N ARG A 130 19.49 -2.69 -1.97
CA ARG A 130 20.43 -1.64 -1.53
C ARG A 130 20.87 -0.70 -2.67
N SER A 131 20.05 -0.53 -3.68
CA SER A 131 20.36 0.21 -4.91
C SER A 131 19.53 1.50 -5.02
N CYS A 132 19.45 2.26 -3.91
CA CYS A 132 18.62 3.46 -3.83
C CYS A 132 19.03 4.58 -4.81
N GLY A 133 20.27 4.59 -5.28
CA GLY A 133 20.78 5.56 -6.26
C GLY A 133 20.18 5.40 -7.66
N TYR A 134 19.70 4.21 -8.02
CA TYR A 134 19.04 3.97 -9.32
C TYR A 134 17.68 4.65 -9.43
N ARG A 135 17.05 5.03 -8.33
CA ARG A 135 15.71 5.67 -8.30
C ARG A 135 14.68 4.88 -9.10
N ALA A 136 14.71 3.55 -8.99
CA ALA A 136 13.83 2.65 -9.70
C ALA A 136 12.89 1.90 -8.75
N GLY A 137 11.64 1.79 -9.14
CA GLY A 137 10.60 1.03 -8.47
C GLY A 137 9.51 0.63 -9.45
N TRP A 138 8.62 -0.21 -9.02
CA TRP A 138 7.50 -0.70 -9.81
C TRP A 138 6.23 -0.78 -8.98
N MET A 139 5.12 -0.76 -9.70
CA MET A 139 3.80 -1.01 -9.14
C MET A 139 3.14 -2.15 -9.92
N ILE A 140 2.55 -3.10 -9.21
CA ILE A 140 1.80 -4.20 -9.78
C ILE A 140 0.33 -4.02 -9.43
N VAL A 141 -0.54 -4.05 -10.45
CA VAL A 141 -2.00 -4.01 -10.28
C VAL A 141 -2.54 -5.44 -10.35
N SER A 142 -3.14 -5.91 -9.27
CA SER A 142 -3.70 -7.26 -9.14
C SER A 142 -5.14 -7.24 -8.61
N GLY A 143 -5.80 -8.40 -8.55
CA GLY A 143 -7.19 -8.52 -8.13
C GLY A 143 -8.20 -8.29 -9.26
N ASP A 144 -9.47 -8.08 -8.91
CA ASP A 144 -10.52 -7.85 -9.91
C ASP A 144 -10.42 -6.45 -10.53
N LYS A 145 -10.20 -6.42 -11.85
CA LYS A 145 -10.03 -5.19 -12.63
C LYS A 145 -11.27 -4.78 -13.41
N LYS A 146 -12.39 -5.50 -13.29
CA LYS A 146 -13.60 -5.27 -14.10
C LYS A 146 -14.10 -3.84 -14.02
N ASN A 147 -14.07 -3.26 -12.82
CA ASN A 147 -14.54 -1.90 -12.56
C ASN A 147 -13.40 -0.88 -12.40
N ALA A 148 -12.16 -1.27 -12.73
CA ALA A 148 -10.97 -0.45 -12.54
C ALA A 148 -10.35 0.03 -13.87
N GLY A 149 -11.05 -0.15 -14.99
CA GLY A 149 -10.52 0.18 -16.34
C GLY A 149 -10.08 1.64 -16.44
N ASP A 150 -10.95 2.56 -16.10
CA ASP A 150 -10.68 4.01 -16.16
C ASP A 150 -9.55 4.42 -15.21
N TYR A 151 -9.50 3.79 -14.03
CA TYR A 151 -8.44 4.01 -13.06
C TYR A 151 -7.08 3.55 -13.60
N ILE A 152 -7.04 2.36 -14.20
CA ILE A 152 -5.81 1.80 -14.82
C ILE A 152 -5.38 2.67 -16.02
N GLU A 153 -6.31 3.15 -16.82
CA GLU A 153 -6.02 4.08 -17.92
C GLU A 153 -5.43 5.39 -17.38
N GLY A 154 -6.00 5.93 -16.30
CA GLY A 154 -5.46 7.11 -15.62
C GLY A 154 -4.04 6.90 -15.11
N LEU A 155 -3.71 5.74 -14.54
CA LEU A 155 -2.36 5.38 -14.15
C LEU A 155 -1.39 5.32 -15.34
N ASN A 156 -1.82 4.72 -16.45
CA ASN A 156 -1.04 4.66 -17.68
C ASN A 156 -0.79 6.06 -18.26
N MET A 157 -1.81 6.91 -18.25
CA MET A 157 -1.69 8.30 -18.71
C MET A 157 -0.66 9.06 -17.86
N LEU A 158 -0.74 8.99 -16.52
CA LEU A 158 0.23 9.62 -15.61
C LEU A 158 1.64 9.09 -15.83
N SER A 159 1.79 7.80 -16.08
CA SER A 159 3.08 7.19 -16.38
C SER A 159 3.66 7.73 -17.71
N ASN A 160 2.84 7.86 -18.72
CA ASN A 160 3.22 8.38 -20.04
C ASN A 160 3.56 9.88 -20.02
N MET A 161 3.04 10.65 -19.09
CA MET A 161 3.38 12.06 -18.91
C MET A 161 4.82 12.26 -18.41
N LYS A 162 5.46 11.24 -17.88
CA LYS A 162 6.89 11.25 -17.54
C LYS A 162 7.72 10.98 -18.79
N LEU A 163 8.03 12.03 -19.55
CA LEU A 163 8.71 11.95 -20.84
C LEU A 163 10.15 11.38 -20.77
N CYS A 164 10.86 11.63 -19.67
CA CYS A 164 12.22 11.15 -19.47
C CYS A 164 12.22 9.96 -18.51
N SER A 165 12.41 8.77 -19.04
CA SER A 165 12.54 7.57 -18.23
C SER A 165 13.84 7.56 -17.43
N ASN A 166 13.84 6.81 -16.34
CA ASN A 166 15.01 6.59 -15.51
C ASN A 166 15.95 5.58 -16.18
N VAL A 167 16.88 6.06 -17.01
CA VAL A 167 17.81 5.20 -17.77
C VAL A 167 18.60 4.24 -16.87
N PRO A 168 19.24 4.65 -15.76
CA PRO A 168 19.91 3.71 -14.86
C PRO A 168 19.01 2.60 -14.34
N GLY A 169 17.74 2.91 -14.03
CA GLY A 169 16.76 1.94 -13.55
C GLY A 169 16.30 0.94 -14.61
N GLN A 170 16.42 1.28 -15.89
CA GLN A 170 16.09 0.36 -16.98
C GLN A 170 17.17 -0.69 -17.23
N TRP A 171 18.40 -0.42 -16.82
CA TRP A 171 19.54 -1.33 -16.95
C TRP A 171 19.79 -2.17 -15.69
N ALA A 172 19.13 -1.85 -14.59
CA ALA A 172 19.25 -2.57 -13.33
C ALA A 172 18.32 -3.78 -13.25
#